data_408b75a92fac085b4d34b367059ef207
#
_entry.id   408b75a92fac085b4d34b367059ef207
#
_cell.length_a   1.000
_cell.length_b   1.000
_cell.length_c   1.000
_cell.angle_alpha   90.00
_cell.angle_beta   90.00
_cell.angle_gamma   90.00
#
_symmetry.space_group_name_H-M   'P 1'
#
loop_
_entity.id
_entity.type
_entity.pdbx_description
1 polymer ?
#
loop_
_entity_poly.entity_id
_entity_poly.type
_entity_poly.pdbx_seq_one_letter_code
_entity_poly.pdbx_strand_id
1 'polypeptide(L)'
;FCGRQAIDGDTAQVGPQIAEKLNLPQVTYAADIKVEGRDVTVKRMLEDGYMTIKTQTPCLITAIKELNTPRYMSVGGIFETYSKPMSVFDFNTLKDDPLIELDTIGLKGSPTNIFASFTPPQKGQGEMLEGADQKTVDVLVDKLLAKHII
;
A
#
# COMPACT_ATOMS: atom_id res chain seq x y z
N PHE A 1 -10.67 8.57 -0.65
CA PHE A 1 -9.59 7.92 -1.41
C PHE A 1 -8.39 7.71 -0.53
N CYS A 2 -7.77 6.52 -0.58
CA CYS A 2 -6.53 6.16 0.10
C CYS A 2 -5.50 5.69 -0.94
N GLY A 3 -4.22 5.71 -0.56
CA GLY A 3 -3.16 5.05 -1.32
C GLY A 3 -3.25 3.53 -1.22
N ARG A 4 -2.49 2.83 -2.04
CA ARG A 4 -2.42 1.37 -2.07
C ARG A 4 -1.93 0.81 -0.73
N GLN A 5 -0.77 1.27 -0.27
CA GLN A 5 -0.10 0.77 0.92
C GLN A 5 1.05 1.70 1.33
N ALA A 6 1.47 1.64 2.58
CA ALA A 6 2.67 2.30 3.05
C ALA A 6 3.91 1.48 2.66
N ILE A 7 5.00 2.15 2.29
CA ILE A 7 6.22 1.50 1.82
C ILE A 7 7.01 0.81 2.94
N ASP A 8 6.85 1.26 4.16
CA ASP A 8 7.52 0.74 5.35
C ASP A 8 6.82 -0.49 5.94
N GLY A 9 5.51 -0.42 6.14
CA GLY A 9 4.71 -1.52 6.71
C GLY A 9 4.26 -2.56 5.70
N ASP A 10 4.07 -2.17 4.45
CA ASP A 10 3.72 -2.99 3.28
C ASP A 10 2.49 -3.92 3.45
N THR A 11 1.59 -3.58 4.37
CA THR A 11 0.45 -4.43 4.72
C THR A 11 -0.87 -4.06 4.03
N ALA A 12 -0.94 -2.90 3.37
CA ALA A 12 -2.11 -2.38 2.64
C ALA A 12 -3.40 -2.31 3.49
N GLN A 13 -3.30 -2.07 4.79
CA GLN A 13 -4.43 -2.17 5.72
C GLN A 13 -5.09 -0.83 6.06
N VAL A 14 -4.42 0.30 5.88
CA VAL A 14 -4.93 1.61 6.33
C VAL A 14 -6.29 1.94 5.70
N GLY A 15 -6.42 1.82 4.38
CA GLY A 15 -7.70 2.04 3.69
C GLY A 15 -8.81 1.11 4.20
N PRO A 16 -8.62 -0.22 4.17
CA PRO A 16 -9.59 -1.18 4.70
C PRO A 16 -10.00 -0.94 6.15
N GLN A 17 -9.06 -0.60 7.03
CA GLN A 17 -9.37 -0.29 8.44
C GLN A 17 -10.21 0.98 8.60
N ILE A 18 -9.94 2.01 7.80
CA ILE A 18 -10.77 3.22 7.78
C ILE A 18 -12.18 2.89 7.31
N ALA A 19 -12.32 2.09 6.26
CA ALA A 19 -13.62 1.68 5.73
C ALA A 19 -14.42 0.90 6.78
N GLU A 20 -13.80 -0.03 7.48
CA GLU A 20 -14.40 -0.80 8.56
C GLU A 20 -14.87 0.11 9.71
N LYS A 21 -14.02 1.02 10.18
CA LYS A 21 -14.37 1.95 11.26
C LYS A 21 -15.51 2.90 10.89
N LEU A 22 -15.62 3.27 9.63
CA LEU A 22 -16.68 4.15 9.12
C LEU A 22 -17.89 3.38 8.57
N ASN A 23 -17.88 2.05 8.61
CA ASN A 23 -18.89 1.17 8.03
C ASN A 23 -19.19 1.52 6.56
N LEU A 24 -18.13 1.68 5.77
CA LEU A 24 -18.21 2.02 4.34
C LEU A 24 -17.89 0.80 3.48
N PRO A 25 -18.60 0.61 2.35
CA PRO A 25 -18.14 -0.30 1.32
C PRO A 25 -16.76 0.13 0.82
N GLN A 26 -15.90 -0.85 0.48
CA GLN A 26 -14.55 -0.58 0.04
C GLN A 26 -14.18 -1.36 -1.22
N VAL A 27 -13.37 -0.74 -2.07
CA VAL A 27 -12.72 -1.40 -3.20
C VAL A 27 -11.23 -1.04 -3.20
N THR A 28 -10.40 -2.06 -3.09
CA THR A 28 -8.94 -1.90 -3.10
C THR A 28 -8.34 -2.07 -4.49
N TYR A 29 -7.14 -1.52 -4.71
CA TYR A 29 -6.36 -1.65 -5.95
C TYR A 29 -7.11 -1.17 -7.20
N ALA A 30 -7.75 0.00 -7.10
CA ALA A 30 -8.51 0.58 -8.21
C ALA A 30 -7.59 1.06 -9.35
N ALA A 31 -7.79 0.50 -10.54
CA ALA A 31 -7.10 0.85 -11.77
C ALA A 31 -7.96 1.68 -12.73
N ASP A 32 -9.29 1.63 -12.57
CA ASP A 32 -10.23 2.46 -13.32
C ASP A 32 -11.49 2.68 -12.49
N ILE A 33 -12.09 3.84 -12.60
CA ILE A 33 -13.30 4.22 -11.84
C ILE A 33 -14.27 4.95 -12.77
N LYS A 34 -15.52 4.50 -12.79
CA LYS A 34 -16.62 5.18 -13.45
C LYS A 34 -17.69 5.50 -12.43
N VAL A 35 -18.21 6.74 -12.46
CA VAL A 35 -19.23 7.23 -11.54
C VAL A 35 -20.44 7.69 -12.32
N GLU A 36 -21.61 7.15 -11.98
CA GLU A 36 -22.90 7.52 -12.57
C GLU A 36 -23.88 7.80 -11.43
N GLY A 37 -24.06 9.08 -11.10
CA GLY A 37 -24.83 9.49 -9.93
C GLY A 37 -24.20 8.98 -8.63
N ARG A 38 -24.85 8.05 -7.95
CA ARG A 38 -24.31 7.40 -6.74
C ARG A 38 -23.64 6.05 -7.02
N ASP A 39 -23.84 5.50 -8.21
CA ASP A 39 -23.26 4.21 -8.58
C ASP A 39 -21.79 4.39 -9.00
N VAL A 40 -20.94 3.55 -8.46
CA VAL A 40 -19.50 3.54 -8.70
C VAL A 40 -19.10 2.18 -9.22
N THR A 41 -18.55 2.13 -10.42
CA THR A 41 -17.98 0.92 -11.00
C THR A 41 -16.47 1.04 -11.00
N VAL A 42 -15.80 0.09 -10.35
CA VAL A 42 -14.35 0.08 -10.16
C VAL A 42 -13.75 -1.15 -10.79
N LYS A 43 -12.70 -0.95 -11.59
CA LYS A 43 -11.83 -2.02 -12.07
C LYS A 43 -10.73 -2.25 -11.04
N ARG A 44 -10.85 -3.33 -10.26
CA ARG A 44 -9.85 -3.74 -9.28
C ARG A 44 -8.81 -4.64 -9.93
N MET A 45 -7.54 -4.32 -9.76
CA MET A 45 -6.43 -5.16 -10.22
C MET A 45 -6.21 -6.35 -9.29
N LEU A 46 -5.88 -7.49 -9.88
CA LEU A 46 -5.45 -8.72 -9.25
C LEU A 46 -4.09 -9.13 -9.84
N GLU A 47 -3.48 -10.18 -9.33
CA GLU A 47 -2.19 -10.69 -9.83
C GLU A 47 -2.28 -11.14 -11.29
N ASP A 48 -3.34 -11.84 -11.64
CA ASP A 48 -3.52 -12.46 -12.97
C ASP A 48 -4.63 -11.82 -13.79
N GLY A 49 -5.11 -10.61 -13.41
CA GLY A 49 -6.17 -9.97 -14.15
C GLY A 49 -6.87 -8.87 -13.37
N TYR A 50 -8.19 -8.78 -13.50
CA TYR A 50 -8.97 -7.76 -12.82
C TYR A 50 -10.39 -8.24 -12.51
N MET A 51 -11.01 -7.59 -11.54
CA MET A 51 -12.44 -7.72 -11.24
C MET A 51 -13.14 -6.38 -11.46
N THR A 52 -14.35 -6.41 -12.00
CA THR A 52 -15.22 -5.24 -12.03
C THR A 52 -16.17 -5.30 -10.85
N ILE A 53 -16.08 -4.34 -9.96
CA ILE A 53 -16.89 -4.24 -8.75
C ILE A 53 -17.79 -3.04 -8.84
N LYS A 54 -19.07 -3.20 -8.54
CA LYS A 54 -20.04 -2.11 -8.41
C LYS A 54 -20.31 -1.83 -6.94
N THR A 55 -20.33 -0.57 -6.59
CA THR A 55 -20.67 -0.08 -5.25
C THR A 55 -21.38 1.27 -5.37
N GLN A 56 -21.76 1.86 -4.24
CA GLN A 56 -22.39 3.18 -4.20
C GLN A 56 -21.64 4.12 -3.26
N THR A 57 -21.74 5.41 -3.53
CA THR A 57 -21.23 6.44 -2.61
C THR A 57 -22.14 6.58 -1.38
N PRO A 58 -21.60 6.81 -0.16
CA PRO A 58 -20.17 6.92 0.14
C PRO A 58 -19.47 5.56 0.14
N CYS A 59 -18.25 5.50 -0.39
CA CYS A 59 -17.42 4.30 -0.42
C CYS A 59 -15.95 4.69 -0.26
N LEU A 60 -15.11 3.75 0.16
CA LEU A 60 -13.67 3.93 0.24
C LEU A 60 -12.98 3.19 -0.91
N ILE A 61 -12.03 3.86 -1.56
CA ILE A 61 -11.28 3.30 -2.68
C ILE A 61 -9.80 3.48 -2.41
N THR A 62 -9.01 2.40 -2.56
CA THR A 62 -7.56 2.51 -2.57
C THR A 62 -7.05 2.54 -4.01
N ALA A 63 -6.30 3.58 -4.35
CA ALA A 63 -5.81 3.85 -5.69
C ALA A 63 -4.45 3.20 -5.93
N ILE A 64 -4.25 2.67 -7.13
CA ILE A 64 -2.95 2.24 -7.62
C ILE A 64 -2.42 3.19 -8.70
N LYS A 65 -1.15 3.03 -9.05
CA LYS A 65 -0.46 3.88 -10.02
C LYS A 65 -1.18 3.96 -11.38
N GLU A 66 -1.77 2.87 -11.79
CA GLU A 66 -2.43 2.71 -13.10
C GLU A 66 -3.73 3.52 -13.23
N LEU A 67 -4.28 3.97 -12.11
CA LEU A 67 -5.54 4.73 -12.10
C LEU A 67 -5.43 6.07 -12.83
N ASN A 68 -4.27 6.72 -12.76
CA ASN A 68 -4.09 8.05 -13.32
C ASN A 68 -2.63 8.31 -13.69
N THR A 69 -2.41 9.26 -14.61
CA THR A 69 -1.09 9.83 -14.87
C THR A 69 -0.93 11.11 -14.05
N PRO A 70 -0.04 11.15 -13.05
CA PRO A 70 0.15 12.33 -12.22
C PRO A 70 0.61 13.53 -13.06
N ARG A 71 0.03 14.68 -12.79
CA ARG A 71 0.46 15.95 -13.39
C ARG A 71 1.68 16.48 -12.64
N TYR A 72 2.62 17.07 -13.37
CA TYR A 72 3.73 17.77 -12.74
C TYR A 72 3.27 19.07 -12.07
N MET A 73 4.03 19.48 -11.05
CA MET A 73 3.81 20.75 -10.36
C MET A 73 4.03 21.91 -11.32
N SER A 74 3.15 22.91 -11.29
CA SER A 74 3.37 24.17 -11.96
C SER A 74 4.20 25.12 -11.09
N VAL A 75 4.93 26.04 -11.70
CA VAL A 75 5.72 27.04 -10.96
C VAL A 75 4.82 27.88 -10.04
N GLY A 76 3.67 28.35 -10.53
CA GLY A 76 2.69 29.07 -9.71
C GLY A 76 2.19 28.26 -8.53
N GLY A 77 1.83 26.96 -8.75
CA GLY A 77 1.38 26.08 -7.69
C GLY A 77 2.44 25.81 -6.61
N ILE A 78 3.73 25.79 -6.98
CA ILE A 78 4.82 25.69 -6.00
C ILE A 78 4.83 26.91 -5.08
N PHE A 79 4.76 28.13 -5.63
CA PHE A 79 4.73 29.35 -4.84
C PHE A 79 3.47 29.46 -3.97
N GLU A 80 2.32 29.11 -4.50
CA GLU A 80 1.06 29.12 -3.74
C GLU A 80 1.07 28.18 -2.54
N THR A 81 1.85 27.09 -2.59
CA THR A 81 1.94 26.12 -1.49
C THR A 81 2.39 26.77 -0.19
N TYR A 82 3.29 27.76 -0.24
CA TYR A 82 3.81 28.45 0.94
C TYR A 82 2.76 29.32 1.66
N SER A 83 1.69 29.71 0.97
CA SER A 83 0.61 30.51 1.55
C SER A 83 -0.57 29.67 2.03
N LYS A 84 -0.59 28.36 1.73
CA LYS A 84 -1.70 27.48 2.13
C LYS A 84 -1.55 27.06 3.61
N PRO A 85 -2.62 27.17 4.40
CA PRO A 85 -2.59 26.71 5.78
C PRO A 85 -2.41 25.19 5.82
N MET A 86 -1.56 24.72 6.72
CA MET A 86 -1.37 23.31 7.03
C MET A 86 -1.80 23.05 8.46
N SER A 87 -2.82 22.20 8.64
CA SER A 87 -3.27 21.78 9.97
C SER A 87 -2.36 20.65 10.48
N VAL A 88 -1.82 20.81 11.66
CA VAL A 88 -1.04 19.79 12.35
C VAL A 88 -1.85 19.29 13.54
N PHE A 89 -2.16 17.99 13.52
CA PHE A 89 -2.83 17.31 14.63
C PHE A 89 -1.79 16.48 15.38
N ASP A 90 -1.62 16.80 16.66
CA ASP A 90 -0.77 16.05 17.58
C ASP A 90 -1.60 15.54 18.77
N PHE A 91 -0.94 14.86 19.69
CA PHE A 91 -1.61 14.36 20.90
C PHE A 91 -2.29 15.47 21.70
N ASN A 92 -1.66 16.65 21.84
CA ASN A 92 -2.20 17.75 22.63
C ASN A 92 -3.49 18.33 22.03
N THR A 93 -3.59 18.33 20.70
CA THR A 93 -4.79 18.80 19.99
C THR A 93 -5.93 17.80 20.01
N LEU A 94 -5.64 16.52 20.18
CA LEU A 94 -6.62 15.44 20.08
C LEU A 94 -6.97 14.77 21.43
N LYS A 95 -6.18 14.97 22.49
CA LYS A 95 -6.31 14.26 23.77
C LYS A 95 -7.66 14.41 24.46
N ASP A 96 -8.35 15.52 24.19
CA ASP A 96 -9.65 15.83 24.79
C ASP A 96 -10.83 15.33 23.93
N ASP A 97 -10.55 14.69 22.77
CA ASP A 97 -11.58 14.07 21.96
C ASP A 97 -12.10 12.80 22.65
N PRO A 98 -13.42 12.65 22.83
CA PRO A 98 -14.00 11.50 23.53
C PRO A 98 -13.77 10.14 22.83
N LEU A 99 -13.32 10.15 21.56
CA LEU A 99 -12.97 8.94 20.83
C LEU A 99 -11.52 8.49 21.06
N ILE A 100 -10.72 9.30 21.76
CA ILE A 100 -9.32 8.99 22.05
C ILE A 100 -9.22 8.24 23.38
N GLU A 101 -8.90 6.98 23.30
CA GLU A 101 -8.61 6.13 24.47
C GLU A 101 -7.08 6.10 24.67
N LEU A 102 -6.60 6.68 25.76
CA LEU A 102 -5.16 6.85 26.04
C LEU A 102 -4.39 5.54 26.07
N ASP A 103 -5.03 4.47 26.51
CA ASP A 103 -4.41 3.14 26.62
C ASP A 103 -4.28 2.42 25.27
N THR A 104 -4.95 2.91 24.22
CA THR A 104 -4.95 2.30 22.89
C THR A 104 -4.06 3.02 21.88
N ILE A 105 -3.40 4.10 22.28
CA ILE A 105 -2.56 4.92 21.40
C ILE A 105 -1.07 4.80 21.72
N GLY A 106 -0.26 5.17 20.72
CA GLY A 106 1.20 5.14 20.82
C GLY A 106 1.77 3.73 20.94
N LEU A 107 3.03 3.64 21.34
CA LEU A 107 3.74 2.37 21.42
C LEU A 107 3.14 1.42 22.47
N LYS A 108 2.65 1.96 23.58
CA LYS A 108 2.03 1.16 24.65
C LYS A 108 0.69 0.57 24.26
N GLY A 109 -0.07 1.28 23.43
CA GLY A 109 -1.36 0.82 22.93
C GLY A 109 -1.27 -0.09 21.70
N SER A 110 -0.08 -0.28 21.13
CA SER A 110 0.09 -1.14 19.98
C SER A 110 0.13 -2.62 20.38
N PRO A 111 -0.74 -3.48 19.80
CA PRO A 111 -0.66 -4.91 20.02
C PRO A 111 0.57 -5.54 19.35
N THR A 112 1.22 -4.81 18.44
CA THR A 112 2.41 -5.27 17.73
C THR A 112 3.64 -4.59 18.30
N ASN A 113 4.61 -5.40 18.76
CA ASN A 113 5.89 -4.94 19.25
C ASN A 113 7.02 -5.51 18.40
N ILE A 114 8.05 -4.69 18.17
CA ILE A 114 9.27 -5.14 17.50
C ILE A 114 10.04 -6.02 18.48
N PHE A 115 10.17 -7.29 18.16
CA PHE A 115 10.94 -8.25 18.95
C PHE A 115 12.46 -8.10 18.68
N ALA A 116 12.83 -7.99 17.42
CA ALA A 116 14.22 -7.81 17.00
C ALA A 116 14.30 -7.02 15.70
N SER A 117 15.36 -6.24 15.57
CA SER A 117 15.72 -5.54 14.34
C SER A 117 17.14 -5.92 13.95
N PHE A 118 17.37 -6.25 12.71
CA PHE A 118 18.68 -6.60 12.18
C PHE A 118 18.84 -6.12 10.75
N THR A 119 20.09 -5.86 10.38
CA THR A 119 20.44 -5.59 8.99
C THR A 119 20.64 -6.93 8.28
N PRO A 120 19.92 -7.20 7.18
CA PRO A 120 20.15 -8.42 6.42
C PRO A 120 21.63 -8.52 6.02
N PRO A 121 22.24 -9.73 6.08
CA PRO A 121 23.61 -9.91 5.62
C PRO A 121 23.71 -9.55 4.13
N GLN A 122 24.82 -8.98 3.74
CA GLN A 122 25.08 -8.70 2.34
C GLN A 122 25.01 -10.01 1.54
N LYS A 123 24.35 -9.96 0.37
CA LYS A 123 24.35 -11.10 -0.54
C LYS A 123 25.79 -11.42 -0.92
N GLY A 124 26.17 -12.67 -0.77
CA GLY A 124 27.49 -13.16 -1.22
C GLY A 124 27.65 -13.00 -2.73
N GLN A 125 28.86 -13.28 -3.22
CA GLN A 125 29.08 -13.34 -4.66
C GLN A 125 28.14 -14.38 -5.28
N GLY A 126 27.47 -13.98 -6.37
CA GLY A 126 26.67 -14.91 -7.16
C GLY A 126 27.58 -16.03 -7.74
N GLU A 127 26.98 -17.12 -8.11
CA GLU A 127 27.64 -18.19 -8.82
C GLU A 127 27.39 -18.02 -10.32
N MET A 128 28.46 -17.97 -11.10
CA MET A 128 28.38 -17.93 -12.56
C MET A 128 28.42 -19.36 -13.09
N LEU A 129 27.36 -19.73 -13.82
CA LEU A 129 27.33 -21.00 -14.53
C LEU A 129 27.78 -20.74 -15.99
N GLU A 130 28.87 -21.36 -16.38
CA GLU A 130 29.44 -21.19 -17.73
C GLU A 130 28.86 -22.23 -18.69
N GLY A 131 28.52 -21.75 -19.90
CA GLY A 131 27.96 -22.57 -20.95
C GLY A 131 26.44 -22.51 -21.04
N ALA A 132 25.91 -22.96 -22.20
CA ALA A 132 24.47 -23.02 -22.50
C ALA A 132 24.05 -24.44 -22.89
N ASP A 133 24.72 -25.45 -22.36
CA ASP A 133 24.42 -26.85 -22.59
C ASP A 133 23.40 -27.41 -21.59
N GLN A 134 22.85 -28.56 -21.88
CA GLN A 134 21.85 -29.24 -21.05
C GLN A 134 22.39 -29.47 -19.61
N LYS A 135 23.64 -29.80 -19.45
CA LYS A 135 24.26 -30.05 -18.15
C LYS A 135 24.27 -28.80 -17.26
N THR A 136 24.56 -27.65 -17.85
CA THR A 136 24.51 -26.36 -17.12
C THR A 136 23.09 -26.00 -16.70
N VAL A 137 22.09 -26.27 -17.58
CA VAL A 137 20.68 -26.08 -17.25
C VAL A 137 20.24 -27.00 -16.12
N ASP A 138 20.62 -28.27 -16.15
CA ASP A 138 20.29 -29.24 -15.08
C ASP A 138 20.85 -28.78 -13.72
N VAL A 139 22.09 -28.32 -13.69
CA VAL A 139 22.71 -27.76 -12.46
C VAL A 139 21.95 -26.53 -11.94
N LEU A 140 21.51 -25.66 -12.84
CA LEU A 140 20.70 -24.50 -12.44
C LEU A 140 19.35 -24.93 -11.83
N VAL A 141 18.67 -25.86 -12.47
CA VAL A 141 17.38 -26.39 -12.01
C VAL A 141 17.53 -27.05 -10.64
N ASP A 142 18.55 -27.88 -10.44
CA ASP A 142 18.84 -28.52 -9.16
C ASP A 142 19.07 -27.50 -8.04
N LYS A 143 19.80 -26.41 -8.34
CA LYS A 143 20.04 -25.32 -7.38
C LYS A 143 18.75 -24.56 -7.03
N LEU A 144 17.87 -24.34 -7.98
CA LEU A 144 16.58 -23.67 -7.75
C LEU A 144 15.64 -24.55 -6.92
N LEU A 145 15.59 -25.85 -7.22
CA LEU A 145 14.83 -26.84 -6.44
C LEU A 145 15.35 -26.92 -5.01
N ALA A 146 16.66 -26.99 -4.81
CA ALA A 146 17.27 -27.04 -3.47
C ALA A 146 16.97 -25.81 -2.62
N LYS A 147 16.65 -24.68 -3.27
CA LYS A 147 16.24 -23.42 -2.61
C LYS A 147 14.73 -23.23 -2.53
N HIS A 148 13.95 -24.19 -2.97
CA HIS A 148 12.48 -24.11 -3.04
C HIS A 148 11.96 -22.88 -3.82
N ILE A 149 12.63 -22.50 -4.88
CA ILE A 149 12.24 -21.39 -5.75
C ILE A 149 11.29 -21.89 -6.86
N ILE A 150 11.49 -23.11 -7.30
CA ILE A 150 10.64 -23.83 -8.24
C ILE A 150 10.33 -25.23 -7.70
#